data_e1bac13a13fdc4fe1ee787e2b18daf6c
#
_entry.id   e1bac13a13fdc4fe1ee787e2b18daf6c
#
_cell.length_a   1.000
_cell.length_b   1.000
_cell.length_c   1.000
_cell.angle_alpha   90.00
_cell.angle_beta   90.00
_cell.angle_gamma   90.00
#
_symmetry.space_group_name_H-M   'P 1'
#
loop_
_entity.id
_entity.type
_entity.pdbx_description
1 polymer ?
#
loop_
_entity_poly.entity_id
_entity_poly.type
_entity_poly.pdbx_seq_one_letter_code
_entity_poly.pdbx_strand_id
1 'polypeptide(L)'
;MMGLICYRDAGEKNGTRMLCGVNFCAVYVTRGEGVLAQLSAKRAVKYLKKRYVRQAVFPKGYPNAPVFARLGILPPDERPLRQVKTAAIVRCAMGKLGLRAEHARIALIADRLSAALEASAISLARDVRYLMLCAPGDERIARAIRWDCGASVSVCARENIRADLAAVFSGIAPRCRCPVLE
;
A
#
# COMPACT_ATOMS: atom_id res chain seq x y z
N MET A 1 -0.23 16.78 -11.10
CA MET A 1 0.70 17.03 -9.96
C MET A 1 -0.01 16.67 -8.67
N MET A 2 0.65 16.04 -7.72
CA MET A 2 0.11 15.63 -6.41
C MET A 2 0.53 16.63 -5.33
N GLY A 3 -0.32 16.85 -4.34
CA GLY A 3 0.00 17.66 -3.17
C GLY A 3 0.78 16.88 -2.12
N LEU A 4 1.63 17.54 -1.37
CA LEU A 4 2.31 17.02 -0.20
C LEU A 4 2.05 17.97 0.97
N ILE A 5 1.38 17.48 1.99
CA ILE A 5 1.10 18.25 3.20
C ILE A 5 2.22 17.98 4.20
N CYS A 6 2.88 19.03 4.64
CA CYS A 6 3.95 18.97 5.64
C CYS A 6 3.58 19.84 6.85
N TYR A 7 4.07 19.48 8.02
CA TYR A 7 4.01 20.40 9.15
C TYR A 7 5.02 21.53 8.93
N ARG A 8 4.63 22.75 9.31
CA ARG A 8 5.46 23.93 9.16
C ARG A 8 6.55 23.94 10.24
N ASP A 9 7.79 23.92 9.79
CA ASP A 9 8.95 24.29 10.58
C ASP A 9 9.41 25.72 10.19
N ALA A 10 10.31 26.31 10.95
CA ALA A 10 10.74 27.70 10.74
C ALA A 10 11.35 27.90 9.33
N GLY A 11 10.87 28.91 8.59
CA GLY A 11 11.42 29.31 7.30
C GLY A 11 10.89 28.56 6.07
N GLU A 12 10.03 27.57 6.22
CA GLU A 12 9.52 26.80 5.09
C GLU A 12 8.39 27.51 4.33
N LYS A 13 8.51 27.54 2.99
CA LYS A 13 7.55 28.17 2.08
C LYS A 13 6.89 27.13 1.18
N ASN A 14 5.60 27.36 0.90
CA ASN A 14 4.87 26.54 -0.08
C ASN A 14 5.54 26.60 -1.45
N GLY A 15 5.66 25.47 -2.13
CA GLY A 15 6.34 25.41 -3.42
C GLY A 15 6.34 24.01 -4.02
N THR A 16 7.15 23.82 -5.05
CA THR A 16 7.36 22.50 -5.64
C THR A 16 8.55 21.82 -4.93
N ARG A 17 8.38 20.56 -4.54
CA ARG A 17 9.44 19.71 -4.00
C ARG A 17 9.53 18.40 -4.79
N MET A 18 10.72 17.96 -5.03
CA MET A 18 10.98 16.63 -5.61
C MET A 18 11.25 15.62 -4.51
N LEU A 19 10.52 14.50 -4.52
CA LEU A 19 10.75 13.35 -3.64
C LEU A 19 10.75 12.09 -4.48
N CYS A 20 11.78 11.27 -4.37
CA CYS A 20 11.91 10.01 -5.12
C CYS A 20 11.67 10.18 -6.64
N GLY A 21 12.18 11.27 -7.24
CA GLY A 21 12.01 11.56 -8.66
C GLY A 21 10.63 12.10 -9.07
N VAL A 22 9.71 12.31 -8.12
CA VAL A 22 8.36 12.82 -8.37
C VAL A 22 8.22 14.25 -7.84
N ASN A 23 7.65 15.14 -8.65
CA ASN A 23 7.38 16.51 -8.28
C ASN A 23 6.05 16.64 -7.51
N PHE A 24 6.10 17.16 -6.30
CA PHE A 24 4.96 17.45 -5.44
C PHE A 24 4.76 18.95 -5.27
N CYS A 25 3.51 19.37 -5.15
CA CYS A 25 3.15 20.68 -4.65
C CYS A 25 3.14 20.65 -3.11
N ALA A 26 4.24 21.04 -2.49
CA ALA A 26 4.38 21.02 -1.03
C ALA A 26 3.68 22.22 -0.40
N VAL A 27 2.89 21.95 0.65
CA VAL A 27 2.16 22.97 1.41
C VAL A 27 2.36 22.71 2.89
N TYR A 28 2.69 23.76 3.62
CA TYR A 28 3.01 23.70 5.02
C TYR A 28 1.84 24.16 5.88
N VAL A 29 1.46 23.33 6.84
CA VAL A 29 0.32 23.54 7.74
C VAL A 29 0.75 23.54 9.20
N THR A 30 0.00 24.24 10.02
CA THR A 30 0.23 24.27 11.48
C THR A 30 -0.20 22.93 12.11
N ARG A 31 0.56 22.44 13.09
CA ARG A 31 0.23 21.26 13.91
C ARG A 31 -0.98 21.55 14.80
N GLY A 32 -1.72 20.48 15.13
CA GLY A 32 -2.83 20.52 16.09
C GLY A 32 -4.22 20.56 15.46
N GLU A 33 -5.24 20.71 16.31
CA GLU A 33 -6.66 20.66 15.94
C GLU A 33 -7.38 21.98 16.10
N GLY A 34 -6.72 23.01 16.68
CA GLY A 34 -7.32 24.29 17.00
C GLY A 34 -7.71 25.12 15.76
N VAL A 35 -8.38 26.25 16.02
CA VAL A 35 -8.89 27.17 14.98
C VAL A 35 -7.78 27.63 14.02
N LEU A 36 -6.59 27.93 14.52
CA LEU A 36 -5.44 28.34 13.71
C LEU A 36 -4.99 27.22 12.76
N ALA A 37 -4.97 25.94 13.22
CA ALA A 37 -4.63 24.81 12.39
C ALA A 37 -5.67 24.59 11.29
N GLN A 38 -6.97 24.75 11.59
CA GLN A 38 -8.04 24.67 10.59
C GLN A 38 -7.97 25.81 9.57
N LEU A 39 -7.66 27.02 9.98
CA LEU A 39 -7.45 28.14 9.07
C LEU A 39 -6.24 27.90 8.17
N SER A 40 -5.14 27.38 8.73
CA SER A 40 -3.96 26.96 7.99
C SER A 40 -4.31 25.90 6.94
N ALA A 41 -5.10 24.88 7.31
CA ALA A 41 -5.58 23.84 6.40
C ALA A 41 -6.44 24.41 5.25
N LYS A 42 -7.39 25.33 5.55
CA LYS A 42 -8.20 26.00 4.51
C LYS A 42 -7.33 26.82 3.54
N ARG A 43 -6.32 27.54 4.03
CA ARG A 43 -5.35 28.27 3.18
C ARG A 43 -4.55 27.31 2.31
N ALA A 44 -4.11 26.18 2.86
CA ALA A 44 -3.41 25.14 2.12
C ALA A 44 -4.27 24.57 0.99
N VAL A 45 -5.55 24.25 1.25
CA VAL A 45 -6.48 23.82 0.20
C VAL A 45 -6.64 24.85 -0.90
N LYS A 46 -6.81 26.13 -0.55
CA LYS A 46 -6.91 27.21 -1.54
C LYS A 46 -5.66 27.29 -2.43
N TYR A 47 -4.48 27.12 -1.85
CA TYR A 47 -3.22 27.11 -2.57
C TYR A 47 -3.12 25.91 -3.53
N LEU A 48 -3.49 24.70 -3.09
CA LEU A 48 -3.50 23.48 -3.91
C LEU A 48 -4.50 23.57 -5.06
N LYS A 49 -5.72 24.07 -4.80
CA LYS A 49 -6.76 24.29 -5.83
C LYS A 49 -6.31 25.23 -6.93
N LYS A 50 -5.63 26.32 -6.59
CA LYS A 50 -5.06 27.26 -7.59
C LYS A 50 -4.05 26.58 -8.53
N ARG A 51 -3.50 25.41 -8.14
CA ARG A 51 -2.56 24.61 -8.93
C ARG A 51 -3.20 23.34 -9.51
N TYR A 52 -4.53 23.25 -9.49
CA TYR A 52 -5.30 22.12 -10.00
C TYR A 52 -4.93 20.78 -9.34
N VAL A 53 -4.45 20.81 -8.10
CA VAL A 53 -4.15 19.61 -7.30
C VAL A 53 -5.45 19.11 -6.67
N ARG A 54 -5.81 17.85 -6.93
CA ARG A 54 -7.01 17.19 -6.39
C ARG A 54 -6.69 16.09 -5.39
N GLN A 55 -5.45 15.66 -5.34
CA GLN A 55 -5.00 14.62 -4.41
C GLN A 55 -3.78 15.09 -3.64
N ALA A 56 -3.71 14.77 -2.35
CA ALA A 56 -2.59 15.12 -1.51
C ALA A 56 -2.24 14.02 -0.52
N VAL A 57 -0.94 13.81 -0.31
CA VAL A 57 -0.40 12.95 0.74
C VAL A 57 -0.38 13.73 2.04
N PHE A 58 -0.86 13.12 3.10
CA PHE A 58 -0.93 13.70 4.44
C PHE A 58 0.06 13.04 5.38
N PRO A 59 0.56 13.76 6.40
CA PRO A 59 1.27 13.14 7.51
C PRO A 59 0.38 12.10 8.20
N LYS A 60 0.98 11.04 8.72
CA LYS A 60 0.23 10.00 9.45
C LYS A 60 -0.54 10.63 10.62
N GLY A 61 -1.84 10.33 10.71
CA GLY A 61 -2.70 10.85 11.77
C GLY A 61 -2.98 12.35 11.70
N TYR A 62 -2.88 12.99 10.53
CA TYR A 62 -3.17 14.43 10.38
C TYR A 62 -4.63 14.73 10.70
N PRO A 63 -4.93 15.49 11.78
CA PRO A 63 -6.29 15.64 12.29
C PRO A 63 -7.20 16.48 11.37
N ASN A 64 -6.64 17.39 10.57
CA ASN A 64 -7.40 18.24 9.67
C ASN A 64 -7.55 17.67 8.25
N ALA A 65 -7.23 16.38 8.01
CA ALA A 65 -7.48 15.72 6.72
C ALA A 65 -8.96 15.81 6.27
N PRO A 66 -9.98 15.71 7.17
CA PRO A 66 -11.39 15.90 6.79
C PRO A 66 -11.70 17.28 6.19
N VAL A 67 -10.98 18.32 6.57
CA VAL A 67 -11.14 19.68 5.99
C VAL A 67 -10.74 19.68 4.51
N PHE A 68 -9.66 18.96 4.15
CA PHE A 68 -9.22 18.80 2.77
C PHE A 68 -10.24 18.01 1.96
N ALA A 69 -10.72 16.89 2.51
CA ALA A 69 -11.72 16.03 1.86
C ALA A 69 -13.02 16.79 1.54
N ARG A 70 -13.59 17.52 2.51
CA ARG A 70 -14.77 18.37 2.31
C ARG A 70 -14.57 19.42 1.23
N LEU A 71 -13.35 19.86 1.02
CA LEU A 71 -12.98 20.85 0.02
C LEU A 71 -12.46 20.21 -1.28
N GLY A 72 -12.62 18.90 -1.47
CA GLY A 72 -12.33 18.21 -2.72
C GLY A 72 -10.85 17.90 -2.96
N ILE A 73 -10.03 17.87 -1.91
CA ILE A 73 -8.66 17.36 -1.95
C ILE A 73 -8.66 16.01 -1.20
N LEU A 74 -8.54 14.93 -1.93
CA LEU A 74 -8.60 13.57 -1.38
C LEU A 74 -7.20 12.98 -1.19
N PRO A 75 -7.00 12.03 -0.27
CA PRO A 75 -5.79 11.22 -0.27
C PRO A 75 -5.69 10.43 -1.58
N PRO A 76 -4.49 10.13 -2.08
CA PRO A 76 -4.33 9.24 -3.21
C PRO A 76 -4.81 7.83 -2.84
N ASP A 77 -5.32 7.11 -3.83
CA ASP A 77 -5.57 5.68 -3.65
C ASP A 77 -4.22 4.94 -3.53
N GLU A 78 -3.96 4.40 -2.36
CA GLU A 78 -2.71 3.68 -2.08
C GLU A 78 -2.74 2.22 -2.59
N ARG A 79 -3.92 1.69 -2.93
CA ARG A 79 -4.09 0.28 -3.32
C ARG A 79 -3.21 -0.12 -4.49
N PRO A 80 -3.13 0.64 -5.61
CA PRO A 80 -2.25 0.25 -6.72
C PRO A 80 -0.78 0.17 -6.31
N LEU A 81 -0.32 1.12 -5.49
CA LEU A 81 1.05 1.12 -5.00
C LEU A 81 1.31 -0.05 -4.05
N ARG A 82 0.39 -0.33 -3.13
CA ARG A 82 0.48 -1.49 -2.23
C ARG A 82 0.53 -2.79 -3.03
N GLN A 83 -0.33 -2.96 -4.02
CA GLN A 83 -0.35 -4.15 -4.88
C GLN A 83 0.98 -4.36 -5.59
N VAL A 84 1.57 -3.32 -6.19
CA VAL A 84 2.88 -3.40 -6.86
C VAL A 84 4.01 -3.69 -5.86
N LYS A 85 3.91 -3.20 -4.64
CA LYS A 85 4.93 -3.36 -3.59
C LYS A 85 4.66 -4.53 -2.65
N THR A 86 3.65 -5.35 -2.90
CA THR A 86 3.25 -6.45 -1.99
C THR A 86 4.42 -7.39 -1.67
N ALA A 87 5.22 -7.78 -2.63
CA ALA A 87 6.37 -8.65 -2.37
C ALA A 87 7.36 -8.02 -1.37
N ALA A 88 7.65 -6.72 -1.50
CA ALA A 88 8.53 -6.01 -0.57
C ALA A 88 7.89 -5.86 0.83
N ILE A 89 6.57 -5.61 0.89
CA ILE A 89 5.82 -5.50 2.14
C ILE A 89 5.82 -6.85 2.87
N VAL A 90 5.58 -7.95 2.16
CA VAL A 90 5.62 -9.32 2.70
C VAL A 90 7.00 -9.64 3.27
N ARG A 91 8.09 -9.35 2.54
CA ARG A 91 9.46 -9.54 3.02
C ARG A 91 9.74 -8.76 4.32
N CYS A 92 9.31 -7.51 4.36
CA CYS A 92 9.44 -6.67 5.55
C CYS A 92 8.65 -7.25 6.75
N ALA A 93 7.42 -7.71 6.50
CA ALA A 93 6.57 -8.32 7.51
C ALA A 93 7.16 -9.65 8.02
N MET A 94 7.67 -10.51 7.13
CA MET A 94 8.38 -11.74 7.49
C MET A 94 9.55 -11.45 8.43
N GLY A 95 10.38 -10.45 8.10
CA GLY A 95 11.51 -10.05 8.96
C GLY A 95 11.05 -9.59 10.35
N LYS A 96 9.95 -8.79 10.43
CA LYS A 96 9.39 -8.33 11.71
C LYS A 96 8.78 -9.45 12.55
N LEU A 97 8.23 -10.48 11.90
CA LEU A 97 7.62 -11.64 12.55
C LEU A 97 8.63 -12.76 12.83
N GLY A 98 9.90 -12.59 12.44
CA GLY A 98 10.93 -13.63 12.60
C GLY A 98 10.70 -14.86 11.75
N LEU A 99 9.92 -14.78 10.67
CA LEU A 99 9.62 -15.89 9.78
C LEU A 99 10.81 -16.18 8.86
N ARG A 100 11.28 -17.41 8.87
CA ARG A 100 12.34 -17.86 7.95
C ARG A 100 11.74 -18.22 6.60
N ALA A 101 12.30 -17.68 5.53
CA ALA A 101 11.82 -17.87 4.16
C ALA A 101 11.70 -19.35 3.75
N GLU A 102 12.60 -20.18 4.25
CA GLU A 102 12.65 -21.63 3.96
C GLU A 102 11.46 -22.42 4.52
N HIS A 103 10.82 -21.92 5.56
CA HIS A 103 9.72 -22.59 6.26
C HIS A 103 8.41 -21.80 6.21
N ALA A 104 8.48 -20.51 5.90
CA ALA A 104 7.31 -19.65 5.87
C ALA A 104 6.32 -20.06 4.77
N ARG A 105 5.06 -20.14 5.14
CA ARG A 105 3.92 -20.31 4.23
C ARG A 105 3.27 -18.98 3.99
N ILE A 106 3.38 -18.47 2.78
CA ILE A 106 2.83 -17.16 2.41
C ILE A 106 1.59 -17.36 1.54
N ALA A 107 0.48 -16.74 1.88
CA ALA A 107 -0.73 -16.75 1.07
C ALA A 107 -0.91 -15.40 0.35
N LEU A 108 -1.17 -15.45 -0.96
CA LEU A 108 -1.59 -14.32 -1.78
C LEU A 108 -3.06 -14.52 -2.17
N ILE A 109 -3.90 -13.55 -1.83
CA ILE A 109 -5.35 -13.67 -1.92
C ILE A 109 -5.89 -12.55 -2.80
N ALA A 110 -6.69 -12.92 -3.80
CA ALA A 110 -7.35 -11.95 -4.68
C ALA A 110 -8.69 -12.49 -5.20
N ASP A 111 -9.60 -11.57 -5.55
CA ASP A 111 -10.86 -11.91 -6.23
C ASP A 111 -10.66 -12.15 -7.72
N ARG A 112 -9.58 -11.63 -8.29
CA ARG A 112 -9.23 -11.75 -9.71
C ARG A 112 -7.74 -11.76 -9.90
N LEU A 113 -7.30 -12.39 -10.98
CA LEU A 113 -5.91 -12.29 -11.43
C LEU A 113 -5.60 -10.86 -11.85
N SER A 114 -4.41 -10.40 -11.48
CA SER A 114 -3.87 -9.12 -11.92
C SER A 114 -2.37 -9.27 -12.18
N ALA A 115 -1.82 -8.43 -13.07
CA ALA A 115 -0.39 -8.42 -13.32
C ALA A 115 0.45 -8.14 -12.04
N ALA A 116 -0.10 -7.36 -11.11
CA ALA A 116 0.54 -7.10 -9.82
C ALA A 116 0.59 -8.34 -8.93
N LEU A 117 -0.48 -9.15 -8.89
CA LEU A 117 -0.50 -10.43 -8.19
C LEU A 117 0.51 -11.41 -8.79
N GLU A 118 0.51 -11.55 -10.10
CA GLU A 118 1.44 -12.44 -10.83
C GLU A 118 2.89 -12.04 -10.58
N ALA A 119 3.24 -10.77 -10.77
CA ALA A 119 4.58 -10.26 -10.51
C ALA A 119 5.02 -10.46 -9.03
N SER A 120 4.10 -10.24 -8.09
CA SER A 120 4.39 -10.47 -6.66
C SER A 120 4.57 -11.95 -6.34
N ALA A 121 3.75 -12.83 -6.94
CA ALA A 121 3.86 -14.27 -6.76
C ALA A 121 5.21 -14.81 -7.29
N ILE A 122 5.60 -14.40 -8.51
CA ILE A 122 6.89 -14.76 -9.10
C ILE A 122 8.06 -14.22 -8.26
N SER A 123 7.96 -12.96 -7.80
CA SER A 123 9.00 -12.35 -6.97
C SER A 123 9.15 -13.06 -5.62
N LEU A 124 8.07 -13.44 -4.96
CA LEU A 124 8.10 -14.14 -3.68
C LEU A 124 8.53 -15.61 -3.83
N ALA A 125 8.13 -16.28 -4.91
CA ALA A 125 8.49 -17.68 -5.16
C ALA A 125 10.01 -17.90 -5.28
N ARG A 126 10.79 -16.86 -5.55
CA ARG A 126 12.26 -16.92 -5.55
C ARG A 126 12.86 -16.91 -4.14
N ASP A 127 12.11 -16.42 -3.16
CA ASP A 127 12.59 -16.22 -1.79
C ASP A 127 11.99 -17.23 -0.83
N VAL A 128 10.70 -17.60 -1.02
CA VAL A 128 9.98 -18.49 -0.10
C VAL A 128 9.72 -19.86 -0.74
N ARG A 129 9.84 -20.91 0.07
CA ARG A 129 9.62 -22.26 -0.42
C ARG A 129 8.14 -22.62 -0.59
N TYR A 130 7.27 -22.07 0.25
CA TYR A 130 5.85 -22.40 0.26
C TYR A 130 4.99 -21.19 -0.03
N LEU A 131 4.40 -21.15 -1.22
CA LEU A 131 3.50 -20.09 -1.66
C LEU A 131 2.10 -20.67 -1.89
N MET A 132 1.09 -20.01 -1.35
CA MET A 132 -0.33 -20.35 -1.56
C MET A 132 -0.96 -19.24 -2.41
N LEU A 133 -1.63 -19.64 -3.48
CA LEU A 133 -2.39 -18.72 -4.32
C LEU A 133 -3.89 -19.00 -4.13
N CYS A 134 -4.65 -17.95 -3.89
CA CYS A 134 -6.10 -18.02 -3.68
C CYS A 134 -6.79 -16.97 -4.57
N ALA A 135 -6.82 -17.24 -5.87
CA ALA A 135 -7.47 -16.40 -6.87
C ALA A 135 -8.06 -17.26 -8.00
N PRO A 136 -9.17 -16.85 -8.62
CA PRO A 136 -9.72 -17.58 -9.77
C PRO A 136 -8.68 -17.67 -10.91
N GLY A 137 -8.47 -18.87 -11.46
CA GLY A 137 -7.52 -19.09 -12.57
C GLY A 137 -6.04 -19.07 -12.19
N ASP A 138 -5.71 -19.18 -10.91
CA ASP A 138 -4.35 -19.19 -10.35
C ASP A 138 -3.53 -20.44 -10.71
N GLU A 139 -4.18 -21.52 -11.18
CA GLU A 139 -3.50 -22.76 -11.58
C GLU A 139 -2.44 -22.55 -12.66
N ARG A 140 -2.72 -21.64 -13.63
CA ARG A 140 -1.76 -21.29 -14.69
C ARG A 140 -0.51 -20.67 -14.12
N ILE A 141 -0.67 -19.70 -13.22
CA ILE A 141 0.45 -19.00 -12.57
C ILE A 141 1.19 -19.98 -11.66
N ALA A 142 0.47 -20.78 -10.89
CA ALA A 142 1.08 -21.79 -10.01
C ALA A 142 1.95 -22.78 -10.79
N ARG A 143 1.50 -23.22 -11.97
CA ARG A 143 2.25 -24.13 -12.84
C ARG A 143 3.52 -23.46 -13.37
N ALA A 144 3.42 -22.22 -13.86
CA ALA A 144 4.56 -21.46 -14.34
C ALA A 144 5.62 -21.27 -13.25
N ILE A 145 5.19 -20.85 -12.05
CA ILE A 145 6.10 -20.63 -10.91
C ILE A 145 6.79 -21.94 -10.48
N ARG A 146 6.07 -23.08 -10.43
CA ARG A 146 6.69 -24.37 -10.10
C ARG A 146 7.77 -24.74 -11.11
N TRP A 147 7.49 -24.47 -12.38
CA TRP A 147 8.44 -24.79 -13.45
C TRP A 147 9.66 -23.87 -13.43
N ASP A 148 9.44 -22.56 -13.31
CA ASP A 148 10.51 -21.56 -13.48
C ASP A 148 11.33 -21.36 -12.20
N CYS A 149 10.71 -21.48 -11.03
CA CYS A 149 11.32 -21.15 -9.73
C CYS A 149 11.57 -22.38 -8.84
N GLY A 150 11.02 -23.56 -9.16
CA GLY A 150 11.12 -24.75 -8.31
C GLY A 150 10.40 -24.61 -6.94
N ALA A 151 9.60 -23.54 -6.76
CA ALA A 151 8.89 -23.30 -5.51
C ALA A 151 7.67 -24.20 -5.37
N SER A 152 7.37 -24.61 -4.13
CA SER A 152 6.14 -25.34 -3.83
C SER A 152 4.97 -24.35 -3.80
N VAL A 153 4.21 -24.30 -4.90
CA VAL A 153 3.02 -23.44 -4.99
C VAL A 153 1.77 -24.31 -4.92
N SER A 154 0.92 -24.02 -3.96
CA SER A 154 -0.42 -24.62 -3.83
C SER A 154 -1.50 -23.64 -4.20
N VAL A 155 -2.54 -24.13 -4.86
CA VAL A 155 -3.77 -23.42 -5.12
C VAL A 155 -4.78 -23.82 -4.05
N CYS A 156 -5.44 -22.87 -3.43
CA CYS A 156 -6.39 -23.16 -2.37
C CYS A 156 -7.63 -22.27 -2.42
N ALA A 157 -8.75 -22.80 -1.96
CA ALA A 157 -9.91 -21.99 -1.65
C ALA A 157 -9.65 -21.11 -0.41
N ARG A 158 -10.28 -19.94 -0.34
CA ARG A 158 -10.12 -18.96 0.75
C ARG A 158 -10.40 -19.53 2.14
N GLU A 159 -11.28 -20.52 2.23
CA GLU A 159 -11.69 -21.13 3.49
C GLU A 159 -10.60 -22.05 4.06
N ASN A 160 -9.66 -22.49 3.24
CA ASN A 160 -8.63 -23.48 3.57
C ASN A 160 -7.22 -22.90 3.71
N ILE A 161 -7.10 -21.59 3.98
CA ILE A 161 -5.80 -20.93 4.09
C ILE A 161 -5.13 -21.32 5.40
N ARG A 162 -3.99 -22.02 5.29
CA ARG A 162 -3.09 -22.34 6.39
C ARG A 162 -1.72 -21.74 6.10
N ALA A 163 -1.62 -20.43 6.31
CA ALA A 163 -0.41 -19.65 6.08
C ALA A 163 0.10 -19.03 7.37
N ASP A 164 1.37 -18.66 7.39
CA ASP A 164 1.98 -17.91 8.49
C ASP A 164 1.80 -16.41 8.28
N LEU A 165 1.60 -15.97 7.02
CA LEU A 165 1.31 -14.60 6.64
C LEU A 165 0.46 -14.59 5.38
N ALA A 166 -0.58 -13.76 5.35
CA ALA A 166 -1.44 -13.57 4.19
C ALA A 166 -1.39 -12.13 3.67
N ALA A 167 -1.36 -11.95 2.35
CA ALA A 167 -1.47 -10.65 1.70
C ALA A 167 -2.70 -10.62 0.79
N VAL A 168 -3.58 -9.64 1.00
CA VAL A 168 -4.84 -9.47 0.25
C VAL A 168 -4.67 -8.39 -0.80
N PHE A 169 -4.83 -8.75 -2.07
CA PHE A 169 -4.78 -7.84 -3.20
C PHE A 169 -6.13 -7.19 -3.49
N SER A 170 -7.20 -7.95 -3.31
CA SER A 170 -8.57 -7.49 -3.56
C SER A 170 -9.56 -8.39 -2.85
N GLY A 171 -10.72 -7.84 -2.54
CA GLY A 171 -11.80 -8.56 -1.90
C GLY A 171 -11.78 -8.49 -0.37
N ILE A 172 -12.50 -9.39 0.25
CA ILE A 172 -12.64 -9.47 1.71
C ILE A 172 -11.49 -10.29 2.27
N ALA A 173 -10.86 -9.79 3.33
CA ALA A 173 -9.85 -10.53 4.07
C ALA A 173 -10.43 -11.89 4.55
N PRO A 174 -9.67 -12.98 4.40
CA PRO A 174 -10.14 -14.29 4.85
C PRO A 174 -10.22 -14.34 6.37
N ARG A 175 -11.10 -15.17 6.89
CA ARG A 175 -11.09 -15.54 8.31
C ARG A 175 -9.96 -16.56 8.55
N CYS A 176 -8.73 -16.09 8.61
CA CYS A 176 -7.58 -16.92 8.94
C CYS A 176 -7.00 -16.54 10.30
N ARG A 177 -6.23 -17.46 10.91
CA ARG A 177 -5.53 -17.22 12.19
C ARG A 177 -4.17 -16.55 12.02
N CYS A 178 -3.74 -16.28 10.78
CA CYS A 178 -2.45 -15.65 10.50
C CYS A 178 -2.58 -14.13 10.39
N PRO A 179 -1.50 -13.37 10.56
CA PRO A 179 -1.45 -11.95 10.23
C PRO A 179 -1.84 -11.70 8.78
N VAL A 180 -2.67 -10.69 8.56
CA VAL A 180 -3.17 -10.30 7.23
C VAL A 180 -2.66 -8.91 6.88
N LEU A 181 -2.08 -8.76 5.69
CA LEU A 181 -1.67 -7.49 5.09
C LEU A 181 -2.73 -7.08 4.05
N GLU A 182 -3.38 -5.95 4.26
CA GLU A 182 -4.39 -5.36 3.37
C GLU A 182 -3.84 -4.15 2.61
#